data_94088f9313094f7b3c9f2c9e5d00f435
#
_entry.id   94088f9313094f7b3c9f2c9e5d00f435
#
_cell.length_a   1.000
_cell.length_b   1.000
_cell.length_c   1.000
_cell.angle_alpha   90.00
_cell.angle_beta   90.00
_cell.angle_gamma   90.00
#
_symmetry.space_group_name_H-M   'P 1'
#
loop_
_entity.id
_entity.type
_entity.pdbx_description
1 polymer ?
#
loop_
_entity_poly.entity_id
_entity_poly.type
_entity_poly.pdbx_seq_one_letter_code
_entity_poly.pdbx_strand_id
1 'polypeptide(L)'
;MCGIVGYIGKKDAYPILIKGLQRLEYRGYDSAGVALLNAEGSLNVYKAKGKVHDLTEYCRDKDVSGTVGIAHTRWATHGEPSSRNAHPHYSQSHNLAIIHNGIIENYADIKSRLTAKGVKFVSDTDTEVLVQLVEYIMTTKKLTLLEAVRVALFQVIGAYAIAILDKRDPDQIVAARKQSPLVVGIGDGEFFLGSDASPIVEYTDKVVYLEDGNIAVIRRNEEVHVVSILGEEQELKVNTVDIDLGQIEKGGYPHFMLKEIFEQPECLTNCMRGRVNVEADHVTLSALIDYRRQLLEAQRVVIVACGTSWHAGLIGKQLIESYCRIPVEVEYASEFRYRNPVVGKGDVVIAISQSGETADTLAAVQLAKERGAFIYGVCNAIGSSIPRSTNTGTYIHVGPEIGVASTKAFTGQVTVLTMIALALGEAKGTIQRDEYLKVVKGLSEIPDKIREVLKTNDKVADLARTFTYAHNFLYLGRGYSYPVALEGALKLKEISYIHAEGYPAAEMKHGPIALIDSDMPVVVIATHNAMYEKVLSNIQEIKARQGRVIALVSKGDDTISRIADETIELPDVLECLEPLVATIPLQLLAYHVAVCKGKDVDQPRNLAKSVTVE
;
A
#
# COMPACT_ATOMS: atom_id res chain seq x y z
N MET A 1 -4.15 -6.54 5.92
CA MET A 1 -3.35 -7.67 5.38
C MET A 1 -2.57 -8.34 6.49
N CYS A 2 -2.19 -9.61 6.28
CA CYS A 2 -1.40 -10.38 7.26
C CYS A 2 0.08 -10.37 6.89
N GLY A 3 0.97 -10.62 7.87
CA GLY A 3 2.40 -10.76 7.66
C GLY A 3 2.84 -12.22 7.85
N ILE A 4 3.53 -12.78 6.87
CA ILE A 4 4.19 -14.10 6.94
C ILE A 4 5.67 -13.88 7.15
N VAL A 5 6.27 -14.61 8.10
CA VAL A 5 7.71 -14.77 8.26
C VAL A 5 8.02 -16.25 8.47
N GLY A 6 9.07 -16.75 7.83
CA GLY A 6 9.60 -18.09 8.03
C GLY A 6 11.12 -18.09 8.07
N TYR A 7 11.67 -19.04 8.77
CA TYR A 7 13.12 -19.24 8.86
C TYR A 7 13.46 -20.71 8.95
N ILE A 8 14.49 -21.12 8.24
CA ILE A 8 15.15 -22.42 8.36
C ILE A 8 16.66 -22.20 8.20
N GLY A 9 17.43 -22.62 9.20
CA GLY A 9 18.87 -22.40 9.20
C GLY A 9 19.57 -23.00 10.40
N LYS A 10 20.67 -22.35 10.82
CA LYS A 10 21.51 -22.78 11.95
C LYS A 10 21.29 -21.95 13.21
N LYS A 11 20.67 -20.76 13.10
CA LYS A 11 20.42 -19.83 14.21
C LYS A 11 19.09 -20.15 14.88
N ASP A 12 18.91 -19.62 16.10
CA ASP A 12 17.61 -19.65 16.76
C ASP A 12 16.57 -18.90 15.90
N ALA A 13 15.49 -19.59 15.55
CA ALA A 13 14.45 -19.05 14.68
C ALA A 13 13.63 -17.95 15.38
N TYR A 14 13.34 -18.09 16.67
CA TYR A 14 12.42 -17.20 17.39
C TYR A 14 12.80 -15.70 17.30
N PRO A 15 14.05 -15.27 17.59
CA PRO A 15 14.43 -13.86 17.48
C PRO A 15 14.27 -13.31 16.06
N ILE A 16 14.60 -14.13 15.04
CA ILE A 16 14.50 -13.75 13.62
C ILE A 16 13.03 -13.58 13.24
N LEU A 17 12.18 -14.52 13.64
CA LEU A 17 10.75 -14.50 13.35
C LEU A 17 10.06 -13.32 14.03
N ILE A 18 10.33 -13.05 15.30
CA ILE A 18 9.75 -11.92 16.03
C ILE A 18 10.18 -10.59 15.43
N LYS A 19 11.46 -10.41 15.12
CA LYS A 19 11.95 -9.19 14.46
C LYS A 19 11.32 -9.00 13.08
N GLY A 20 11.16 -10.08 12.31
CA GLY A 20 10.47 -10.08 11.05
C GLY A 20 8.99 -9.70 11.18
N LEU A 21 8.28 -10.24 12.18
CA LEU A 21 6.89 -9.85 12.45
C LEU A 21 6.77 -8.38 12.85
N GLN A 22 7.68 -7.85 13.67
CA GLN A 22 7.70 -6.42 14.04
C GLN A 22 7.81 -5.52 12.81
N ARG A 23 8.61 -5.93 11.80
CA ARG A 23 8.74 -5.22 10.54
C ARG A 23 7.51 -5.35 9.64
N LEU A 24 6.69 -6.40 9.80
CA LEU A 24 5.45 -6.63 9.06
C LEU A 24 4.20 -6.21 9.82
N GLU A 25 4.33 -5.68 11.05
CA GLU A 25 3.18 -5.36 11.91
C GLU A 25 2.25 -4.31 11.27
N TYR A 26 2.79 -3.42 10.40
CA TYR A 26 1.99 -2.48 9.62
C TYR A 26 0.98 -3.17 8.68
N ARG A 27 1.19 -4.46 8.37
CA ARG A 27 0.28 -5.26 7.53
C ARG A 27 -0.90 -5.82 8.31
N GLY A 28 -0.73 -6.17 9.59
CA GLY A 28 -1.78 -6.72 10.44
C GLY A 28 -1.32 -6.78 11.88
N TYR A 29 -2.21 -6.48 12.81
CA TYR A 29 -1.92 -6.34 14.23
C TYR A 29 -3.08 -6.72 15.15
N ASP A 30 -4.02 -7.53 14.65
CA ASP A 30 -5.17 -8.04 15.43
C ASP A 30 -4.79 -9.20 16.33
N SER A 31 -3.89 -10.02 15.84
CA SER A 31 -3.29 -11.14 16.57
C SER A 31 -1.98 -11.56 15.94
N ALA A 32 -1.12 -12.20 16.72
CA ALA A 32 0.16 -12.72 16.25
C ALA A 32 0.40 -14.13 16.79
N GLY A 33 1.27 -14.90 16.12
CA GLY A 33 1.70 -16.19 16.61
C GLY A 33 2.90 -16.75 15.87
N VAL A 34 3.48 -17.78 16.48
CA VAL A 34 4.70 -18.46 16.02
C VAL A 34 4.56 -19.97 16.19
N ALA A 35 5.08 -20.71 15.22
CA ALA A 35 5.31 -22.15 15.33
C ALA A 35 6.80 -22.44 15.18
N LEU A 36 7.35 -23.24 16.08
CA LEU A 36 8.76 -23.58 16.16
C LEU A 36 8.93 -25.10 16.24
N LEU A 37 9.90 -25.61 15.51
CA LEU A 37 10.36 -26.99 15.63
C LEU A 37 11.66 -27.00 16.44
N ASN A 38 11.61 -27.60 17.64
CA ASN A 38 12.77 -27.72 18.50
C ASN A 38 13.61 -28.97 18.19
N ALA A 39 14.81 -29.06 18.78
CA ALA A 39 15.73 -30.17 18.56
C ALA A 39 15.18 -31.53 19.08
N GLU A 40 14.20 -31.51 19.98
CA GLU A 40 13.54 -32.71 20.52
C GLU A 40 12.42 -33.24 19.61
N GLY A 41 12.20 -32.57 18.46
CA GLY A 41 11.16 -32.91 17.51
C GLY A 41 9.75 -32.45 17.94
N SER A 42 9.66 -31.50 18.87
CA SER A 42 8.38 -30.93 19.29
C SER A 42 8.02 -29.74 18.40
N LEU A 43 6.75 -29.67 17.97
CA LEU A 43 6.19 -28.54 17.26
C LEU A 43 5.43 -27.67 18.27
N ASN A 44 6.04 -26.54 18.65
CA ASN A 44 5.49 -25.62 19.64
C ASN A 44 4.79 -24.46 18.92
N VAL A 45 3.51 -24.21 19.22
CA VAL A 45 2.73 -23.09 18.66
C VAL A 45 2.26 -22.17 19.78
N TYR A 46 2.61 -20.89 19.66
CA TYR A 46 2.21 -19.84 20.60
C TYR A 46 1.45 -18.75 19.85
N LYS A 47 0.34 -18.30 20.42
CA LYS A 47 -0.57 -17.34 19.80
C LYS A 47 -1.11 -16.35 20.82
N ALA A 48 -1.16 -15.07 20.45
CA ALA A 48 -1.72 -14.02 21.27
C ALA A 48 -2.66 -13.13 20.44
N LYS A 49 -3.73 -12.63 21.07
CA LYS A 49 -4.52 -11.53 20.55
C LYS A 49 -3.74 -10.23 20.76
N GLY A 50 -3.73 -9.34 19.79
CA GLY A 50 -3.05 -8.05 19.84
C GLY A 50 -1.78 -8.03 19.01
N LYS A 51 -0.86 -7.14 19.36
CA LYS A 51 0.38 -6.85 18.61
C LYS A 51 1.47 -7.89 18.86
N VAL A 52 2.57 -7.81 18.11
CA VAL A 52 3.74 -8.70 18.30
C VAL A 52 4.32 -8.60 19.71
N HIS A 53 4.23 -7.41 20.33
CA HIS A 53 4.62 -7.25 21.74
C HIS A 53 3.83 -8.19 22.69
N ASP A 54 2.51 -8.31 22.49
CA ASP A 54 1.66 -9.19 23.32
C ASP A 54 2.04 -10.66 23.15
N LEU A 55 2.41 -11.07 21.92
CA LEU A 55 2.96 -12.40 21.66
C LEU A 55 4.30 -12.61 22.39
N THR A 56 5.18 -11.61 22.37
CA THR A 56 6.50 -11.67 23.02
C THR A 56 6.35 -11.83 24.54
N GLU A 57 5.45 -11.05 25.15
CA GLU A 57 5.13 -11.17 26.58
C GLU A 57 4.54 -12.57 26.92
N TYR A 58 3.64 -13.08 26.08
CA TYR A 58 3.07 -14.42 26.25
C TYR A 58 4.11 -15.53 26.15
N CYS A 59 5.16 -15.34 25.34
CA CYS A 59 6.23 -16.33 25.12
C CYS A 59 7.36 -16.28 26.16
N ARG A 60 7.39 -15.30 27.08
CA ARG A 60 8.52 -15.03 27.99
C ARG A 60 9.01 -16.27 28.75
N ASP A 61 8.08 -17.10 29.23
CA ASP A 61 8.37 -18.32 30.04
C ASP A 61 8.07 -19.63 29.27
N LYS A 62 8.09 -19.59 27.93
CA LYS A 62 7.79 -20.74 27.06
C LYS A 62 9.07 -21.26 26.41
N ASP A 63 9.03 -22.52 26.01
CA ASP A 63 10.07 -23.08 25.16
C ASP A 63 9.93 -22.54 23.72
N VAL A 64 10.76 -21.55 23.42
CA VAL A 64 10.85 -20.93 22.09
C VAL A 64 12.10 -21.38 21.33
N SER A 65 12.73 -22.45 21.76
CA SER A 65 13.90 -23.02 21.09
C SER A 65 13.53 -23.61 19.72
N GLY A 66 14.47 -23.59 18.80
CA GLY A 66 14.32 -24.19 17.47
C GLY A 66 15.02 -23.39 16.39
N THR A 67 15.43 -24.11 15.35
CA THR A 67 16.15 -23.54 14.19
C THR A 67 15.30 -23.49 12.92
N VAL A 68 14.05 -23.96 13.03
CA VAL A 68 13.03 -23.89 11.99
C VAL A 68 11.75 -23.36 12.58
N GLY A 69 11.13 -22.41 11.90
CA GLY A 69 9.87 -21.87 12.37
C GLY A 69 9.15 -21.01 11.33
N ILE A 70 7.87 -20.80 11.59
CA ILE A 70 6.99 -19.89 10.84
C ILE A 70 6.23 -18.99 11.81
N ALA A 71 5.98 -17.76 11.43
CA ALA A 71 5.31 -16.78 12.27
C ALA A 71 4.38 -15.89 11.44
N HIS A 72 3.38 -15.31 12.10
CA HIS A 72 2.31 -14.61 11.43
C HIS A 72 1.77 -13.44 12.24
N THR A 73 1.49 -12.31 11.59
CA THR A 73 0.62 -11.26 12.11
C THR A 73 -0.67 -11.26 11.31
N ARG A 74 -1.81 -11.22 12.00
CA ARG A 74 -3.12 -11.39 11.39
C ARG A 74 -3.87 -10.06 11.29
N TRP A 75 -4.54 -9.88 10.16
CA TRP A 75 -5.66 -8.99 9.95
C TRP A 75 -6.90 -9.87 9.72
N ALA A 76 -7.87 -9.79 10.63
CA ALA A 76 -8.99 -10.73 10.64
C ALA A 76 -9.91 -10.54 9.42
N THR A 77 -10.11 -11.60 8.65
CA THR A 77 -11.09 -11.72 7.56
C THR A 77 -12.20 -12.69 7.94
N HIS A 78 -11.86 -13.86 8.49
CA HIS A 78 -12.78 -14.89 8.94
C HIS A 78 -12.57 -15.20 10.44
N GLY A 79 -13.62 -15.07 11.25
CA GLY A 79 -13.56 -15.22 12.70
C GLY A 79 -12.97 -13.99 13.40
N GLU A 80 -13.51 -13.66 14.59
CA GLU A 80 -13.09 -12.50 15.37
C GLU A 80 -11.60 -12.54 15.78
N PRO A 81 -10.97 -11.39 16.04
CA PRO A 81 -9.62 -11.34 16.61
C PRO A 81 -9.57 -12.01 17.99
N SER A 82 -8.90 -13.16 18.05
CA SER A 82 -8.74 -13.96 19.28
C SER A 82 -7.52 -14.87 19.16
N SER A 83 -6.98 -15.35 20.29
CA SER A 83 -5.89 -16.32 20.27
C SER A 83 -6.30 -17.65 19.60
N ARG A 84 -7.59 -18.01 19.63
CA ARG A 84 -8.14 -19.19 18.96
C ARG A 84 -8.02 -19.08 17.44
N ASN A 85 -8.36 -17.92 16.89
CA ASN A 85 -8.39 -17.63 15.46
C ASN A 85 -7.05 -17.07 14.93
N ALA A 86 -6.07 -16.80 15.81
CA ALA A 86 -4.72 -16.41 15.40
C ALA A 86 -3.99 -17.57 14.71
N HIS A 87 -3.10 -17.25 13.77
CA HIS A 87 -2.18 -18.21 13.15
C HIS A 87 -0.91 -18.34 14.00
N PRO A 88 -0.20 -19.48 13.90
CA PRO A 88 -0.43 -20.67 13.06
C PRO A 88 -1.57 -21.55 13.55
N HIS A 89 -2.16 -22.35 12.64
CA HIS A 89 -3.14 -23.39 12.97
C HIS A 89 -2.53 -24.79 12.88
N TYR A 90 -2.90 -25.65 13.84
CA TYR A 90 -2.54 -27.06 13.83
C TYR A 90 -3.48 -27.90 12.97
N SER A 91 -2.97 -28.98 12.39
CA SER A 91 -3.78 -30.11 11.99
C SER A 91 -4.32 -30.88 13.22
N GLN A 92 -5.33 -31.73 13.03
CA GLN A 92 -5.97 -32.48 14.13
C GLN A 92 -4.99 -33.37 14.89
N SER A 93 -3.98 -33.92 14.23
CA SER A 93 -2.94 -34.74 14.88
C SER A 93 -1.84 -33.91 15.54
N HIS A 94 -1.83 -32.59 15.39
CA HIS A 94 -0.76 -31.69 15.80
C HIS A 94 0.61 -31.98 15.13
N ASN A 95 0.60 -32.66 13.98
CA ASN A 95 1.83 -32.91 13.22
C ASN A 95 2.16 -31.78 12.25
N LEU A 96 1.14 -31.05 11.74
CA LEU A 96 1.30 -29.94 10.83
C LEU A 96 0.96 -28.61 11.51
N ALA A 97 1.69 -27.56 11.17
CA ALA A 97 1.32 -26.18 11.48
C ALA A 97 1.36 -25.34 10.20
N ILE A 98 0.33 -24.51 10.00
CA ILE A 98 0.19 -23.65 8.82
C ILE A 98 -0.03 -22.19 9.20
N ILE A 99 0.56 -21.29 8.40
CA ILE A 99 0.19 -19.87 8.33
C ILE A 99 -0.32 -19.55 6.93
N HIS A 100 -1.22 -18.58 6.83
CA HIS A 100 -1.90 -18.24 5.57
C HIS A 100 -2.23 -16.76 5.49
N ASN A 101 -1.93 -16.17 4.34
CA ASN A 101 -2.43 -14.88 3.87
C ASN A 101 -3.35 -15.13 2.68
N GLY A 102 -4.56 -14.63 2.73
CA GLY A 102 -5.53 -14.81 1.65
C GLY A 102 -6.91 -15.16 2.17
N ILE A 103 -7.76 -15.61 1.26
CA ILE A 103 -9.12 -16.11 1.55
C ILE A 103 -9.36 -17.36 0.71
N ILE A 104 -9.82 -18.43 1.35
CA ILE A 104 -10.28 -19.65 0.69
C ILE A 104 -11.78 -19.57 0.56
N GLU A 105 -12.27 -19.16 -0.62
CA GLU A 105 -13.69 -18.88 -0.86
C GLU A 105 -14.59 -20.10 -0.65
N ASN A 106 -14.12 -21.28 -1.07
CA ASN A 106 -14.88 -22.52 -0.95
C ASN A 106 -14.61 -23.30 0.36
N TYR A 107 -14.10 -22.61 1.40
CA TYR A 107 -13.75 -23.27 2.68
C TYR A 107 -14.95 -23.96 3.34
N ALA A 108 -16.15 -23.40 3.22
CA ALA A 108 -17.36 -23.96 3.85
C ALA A 108 -17.71 -25.36 3.29
N ASP A 109 -17.59 -25.54 1.96
CA ASP A 109 -17.81 -26.85 1.31
C ASP A 109 -16.75 -27.87 1.71
N ILE A 110 -15.47 -27.43 1.75
CA ILE A 110 -14.36 -28.29 2.18
C ILE A 110 -14.56 -28.69 3.63
N LYS A 111 -14.90 -27.74 4.52
CA LYS A 111 -15.18 -27.98 5.94
C LYS A 111 -16.30 -29.00 6.14
N SER A 112 -17.41 -28.84 5.41
CA SER A 112 -18.55 -29.78 5.44
C SER A 112 -18.13 -31.19 5.08
N ARG A 113 -17.39 -31.36 3.97
CA ARG A 113 -16.89 -32.67 3.51
C ARG A 113 -15.94 -33.32 4.52
N LEU A 114 -15.03 -32.55 5.12
CA LEU A 114 -14.10 -33.06 6.13
C LEU A 114 -14.80 -33.40 7.43
N THR A 115 -15.79 -32.62 7.88
CA THR A 115 -16.61 -32.91 9.06
C THR A 115 -17.36 -34.22 8.89
N ALA A 116 -17.93 -34.49 7.72
CA ALA A 116 -18.59 -35.77 7.40
C ALA A 116 -17.63 -36.99 7.45
N LYS A 117 -16.31 -36.72 7.39
CA LYS A 117 -15.25 -37.73 7.52
C LYS A 117 -14.64 -37.83 8.93
N GLY A 118 -15.23 -37.12 9.90
CA GLY A 118 -14.83 -37.15 11.31
C GLY A 118 -13.73 -36.15 11.69
N VAL A 119 -13.36 -35.23 10.80
CA VAL A 119 -12.39 -34.16 11.12
C VAL A 119 -13.05 -33.12 12.02
N LYS A 120 -12.38 -32.72 13.09
CA LYS A 120 -12.84 -31.71 14.04
C LYS A 120 -12.12 -30.40 13.82
N PHE A 121 -12.84 -29.29 14.01
CA PHE A 121 -12.33 -27.95 13.87
C PHE A 121 -12.39 -27.20 15.19
N VAL A 122 -11.36 -26.42 15.48
CA VAL A 122 -11.22 -25.64 16.72
C VAL A 122 -11.48 -24.16 16.46
N SER A 123 -11.07 -23.66 15.30
CA SER A 123 -11.20 -22.23 14.93
C SER A 123 -12.35 -21.98 13.94
N ASP A 124 -12.60 -20.69 13.70
CA ASP A 124 -13.58 -20.25 12.71
C ASP A 124 -12.92 -19.87 11.37
N THR A 125 -11.61 -20.11 11.22
CA THR A 125 -10.83 -19.66 10.07
C THR A 125 -10.88 -20.65 8.90
N ASP A 126 -10.80 -20.14 7.71
CA ASP A 126 -10.58 -20.88 6.47
C ASP A 126 -9.21 -21.57 6.44
N THR A 127 -8.22 -21.00 7.10
CA THR A 127 -6.86 -21.53 7.21
C THR A 127 -6.80 -22.88 7.92
N GLU A 128 -7.56 -23.07 9.01
CA GLU A 128 -7.65 -24.37 9.67
C GLU A 128 -8.23 -25.40 8.72
N VAL A 129 -9.21 -25.03 7.90
CA VAL A 129 -9.79 -25.94 6.92
C VAL A 129 -8.74 -26.44 5.93
N LEU A 130 -7.81 -25.58 5.52
CA LEU A 130 -6.74 -25.96 4.61
C LEU A 130 -5.75 -26.95 5.24
N VAL A 131 -5.29 -26.73 6.47
CA VAL A 131 -4.35 -27.67 7.12
C VAL A 131 -5.00 -29.02 7.40
N GLN A 132 -6.27 -29.05 7.76
CA GLN A 132 -7.04 -30.28 7.92
C GLN A 132 -7.20 -31.04 6.58
N LEU A 133 -7.42 -30.31 5.48
CA LEU A 133 -7.48 -30.91 4.15
C LEU A 133 -6.15 -31.54 3.75
N VAL A 134 -5.03 -30.83 3.96
CA VAL A 134 -3.67 -31.32 3.67
C VAL A 134 -3.40 -32.59 4.48
N GLU A 135 -3.65 -32.58 5.79
CA GLU A 135 -3.42 -33.77 6.65
C GLU A 135 -4.31 -34.94 6.25
N TYR A 136 -5.59 -34.68 5.96
CA TYR A 136 -6.51 -35.72 5.51
C TYR A 136 -6.04 -36.41 4.22
N ILE A 137 -5.62 -35.61 3.22
CA ILE A 137 -5.08 -36.13 1.96
C ILE A 137 -3.78 -36.91 2.19
N MET A 138 -2.85 -36.34 2.98
CA MET A 138 -1.56 -36.94 3.32
C MET A 138 -1.73 -38.32 3.95
N THR A 139 -2.63 -38.40 4.91
CA THR A 139 -2.87 -39.63 5.69
C THR A 139 -3.61 -40.71 4.86
N THR A 140 -4.68 -40.28 4.14
CA THR A 140 -5.53 -41.26 3.42
C THR A 140 -4.88 -41.78 2.15
N LYS A 141 -4.07 -40.94 1.48
CA LYS A 141 -3.38 -41.32 0.23
C LYS A 141 -1.91 -41.70 0.43
N LYS A 142 -1.38 -41.60 1.64
CA LYS A 142 0.03 -41.87 2.00
C LYS A 142 1.00 -41.08 1.16
N LEU A 143 0.74 -39.79 0.98
CA LEU A 143 1.52 -38.85 0.20
C LEU A 143 2.54 -38.10 1.08
N THR A 144 3.60 -37.59 0.45
CA THR A 144 4.52 -36.62 1.04
C THR A 144 3.79 -35.29 1.31
N LEU A 145 4.38 -34.40 2.13
CA LEU A 145 3.79 -33.08 2.37
C LEU A 145 3.62 -32.28 1.08
N LEU A 146 4.65 -32.23 0.22
CA LEU A 146 4.56 -31.55 -1.07
C LEU A 146 3.41 -32.06 -1.94
N GLU A 147 3.30 -33.39 -2.08
CA GLU A 147 2.22 -33.98 -2.89
C GLU A 147 0.83 -33.71 -2.31
N ALA A 148 0.70 -33.80 -0.97
CA ALA A 148 -0.56 -33.52 -0.29
C ALA A 148 -0.97 -32.03 -0.43
N VAL A 149 -0.02 -31.11 -0.32
CA VAL A 149 -0.24 -29.67 -0.55
C VAL A 149 -0.69 -29.43 -1.98
N ARG A 150 -0.03 -30.02 -2.98
CA ARG A 150 -0.45 -29.92 -4.38
C ARG A 150 -1.89 -30.36 -4.59
N VAL A 151 -2.23 -31.53 -4.09
CA VAL A 151 -3.59 -32.09 -4.22
C VAL A 151 -4.64 -31.26 -3.46
N ALA A 152 -4.26 -30.68 -2.31
CA ALA A 152 -5.14 -29.81 -1.55
C ALA A 152 -5.39 -28.49 -2.29
N LEU A 153 -4.33 -27.82 -2.77
CA LEU A 153 -4.41 -26.52 -3.44
C LEU A 153 -5.15 -26.61 -4.79
N PHE A 154 -5.16 -27.78 -5.44
CA PHE A 154 -5.95 -28.02 -6.63
C PHE A 154 -7.47 -27.97 -6.36
N GLN A 155 -7.89 -28.18 -5.11
CA GLN A 155 -9.31 -28.12 -4.71
C GLN A 155 -9.71 -26.75 -4.14
N VAL A 156 -8.74 -25.86 -3.93
CA VAL A 156 -8.96 -24.53 -3.31
C VAL A 156 -9.31 -23.50 -4.37
N ILE A 157 -10.39 -22.76 -4.11
CA ILE A 157 -10.77 -21.57 -4.86
C ILE A 157 -10.45 -20.36 -3.97
N GLY A 158 -9.76 -19.36 -4.55
CA GLY A 158 -9.41 -18.14 -3.85
C GLY A 158 -7.90 -17.82 -3.87
N ALA A 159 -7.50 -16.82 -3.08
CA ALA A 159 -6.13 -16.33 -2.96
C ALA A 159 -5.43 -16.95 -1.75
N TYR A 160 -4.15 -17.29 -1.89
CA TYR A 160 -3.35 -17.81 -0.78
C TYR A 160 -1.86 -17.51 -0.93
N ALA A 161 -1.22 -17.23 0.20
CA ALA A 161 0.19 -17.44 0.44
C ALA A 161 0.30 -18.24 1.74
N ILE A 162 0.91 -19.41 1.69
CA ILE A 162 0.98 -20.34 2.83
C ILE A 162 2.42 -20.76 3.12
N ALA A 163 2.69 -21.06 4.39
CA ALA A 163 3.85 -21.83 4.80
C ALA A 163 3.44 -22.90 5.81
N ILE A 164 3.97 -24.11 5.62
CA ILE A 164 3.60 -25.31 6.40
C ILE A 164 4.86 -25.95 6.95
N LEU A 165 4.81 -26.32 8.24
CA LEU A 165 5.78 -27.18 8.91
C LEU A 165 5.17 -28.56 9.14
N ASP A 166 6.00 -29.61 9.01
CA ASP A 166 5.67 -30.97 9.39
C ASP A 166 6.63 -31.47 10.50
N LYS A 167 6.10 -31.78 11.65
CA LYS A 167 6.87 -32.34 12.79
C LYS A 167 7.64 -33.60 12.42
N ARG A 168 7.18 -34.39 11.45
CA ARG A 168 7.77 -35.64 11.00
C ARG A 168 8.94 -35.46 10.03
N ASP A 169 9.03 -34.29 9.41
CA ASP A 169 10.13 -33.86 8.53
C ASP A 169 10.57 -32.43 8.91
N PRO A 170 11.35 -32.31 10.02
CA PRO A 170 11.64 -31.01 10.62
C PRO A 170 12.61 -30.13 9.82
N ASP A 171 13.27 -30.69 8.80
CA ASP A 171 14.26 -29.98 8.01
C ASP A 171 13.69 -29.39 6.72
N GLN A 172 12.36 -29.14 6.70
CA GLN A 172 11.74 -28.46 5.54
C GLN A 172 10.64 -27.49 5.94
N ILE A 173 10.46 -26.48 5.08
CA ILE A 173 9.27 -25.64 5.00
C ILE A 173 8.68 -25.82 3.60
N VAL A 174 7.38 -26.10 3.49
CA VAL A 174 6.66 -26.07 2.23
C VAL A 174 5.86 -24.79 2.15
N ALA A 175 6.10 -23.98 1.13
CA ALA A 175 5.45 -22.69 0.91
C ALA A 175 4.78 -22.67 -0.46
N ALA A 176 3.60 -22.03 -0.58
CA ALA A 176 2.90 -21.93 -1.85
C ALA A 176 2.22 -20.57 -1.98
N ARG A 177 2.00 -20.14 -3.23
CA ARG A 177 1.42 -18.85 -3.53
C ARG A 177 0.41 -18.90 -4.68
N LYS A 178 -0.67 -18.11 -4.53
CA LYS A 178 -1.58 -17.69 -5.59
C LYS A 178 -2.20 -16.35 -5.19
N GLN A 179 -1.96 -15.29 -5.97
CA GLN A 179 -2.43 -13.90 -5.80
C GLN A 179 -1.87 -13.16 -4.55
N SER A 180 -1.74 -13.81 -3.39
CA SER A 180 -1.11 -13.20 -2.21
C SER A 180 0.42 -13.25 -2.30
N PRO A 181 1.17 -12.17 -1.96
CA PRO A 181 2.63 -12.13 -2.14
C PRO A 181 3.38 -13.06 -1.19
N LEU A 182 4.44 -13.69 -1.70
CA LEU A 182 5.37 -14.51 -0.91
C LEU A 182 6.77 -14.49 -1.53
N VAL A 183 7.77 -14.25 -0.70
CA VAL A 183 9.17 -14.06 -1.08
C VAL A 183 10.03 -15.05 -0.30
N VAL A 184 10.99 -15.69 -0.97
CA VAL A 184 12.02 -16.55 -0.36
C VAL A 184 13.34 -15.81 -0.38
N GLY A 185 13.98 -15.61 0.78
CA GLY A 185 15.33 -15.09 0.91
C GLY A 185 16.37 -16.20 0.92
N ILE A 186 17.46 -16.04 0.18
CA ILE A 186 18.56 -17.02 0.07
C ILE A 186 19.77 -16.46 0.83
N GLY A 187 20.05 -17.00 2.03
CA GLY A 187 21.22 -16.70 2.83
C GLY A 187 22.34 -17.75 2.69
N ASP A 188 23.36 -17.63 3.53
CA ASP A 188 24.49 -18.58 3.56
C ASP A 188 24.14 -19.81 4.43
N GLY A 189 23.60 -20.85 3.79
CA GLY A 189 23.15 -22.07 4.44
C GLY A 189 21.90 -21.87 5.29
N GLU A 190 21.15 -20.81 5.06
CA GLU A 190 19.90 -20.48 5.72
C GLU A 190 18.91 -19.83 4.73
N PHE A 191 17.60 -20.01 4.99
CA PHE A 191 16.56 -19.45 4.13
C PHE A 191 15.52 -18.73 4.97
N PHE A 192 14.92 -17.74 4.35
CA PHE A 192 13.92 -16.86 4.93
C PHE A 192 12.65 -16.88 4.08
N LEU A 193 11.50 -16.69 4.70
CA LEU A 193 10.24 -16.42 4.04
C LEU A 193 9.68 -15.09 4.52
N GLY A 194 9.05 -14.34 3.64
CA GLY A 194 8.36 -13.11 3.96
C GLY A 194 7.21 -12.80 3.02
N SER A 195 6.18 -12.12 3.53
CA SER A 195 5.14 -11.53 2.68
C SER A 195 5.68 -10.43 1.76
N ASP A 196 6.77 -9.80 2.16
CA ASP A 196 7.62 -8.92 1.36
C ASP A 196 9.08 -9.06 1.79
N ALA A 197 9.98 -8.27 1.18
CA ALA A 197 11.40 -8.36 1.47
C ALA A 197 11.83 -7.72 2.81
N SER A 198 10.99 -6.90 3.46
CA SER A 198 11.37 -6.14 4.68
C SER A 198 11.90 -6.99 5.83
N PRO A 199 11.34 -8.18 6.17
CA PRO A 199 11.90 -9.04 7.20
C PRO A 199 13.20 -9.74 6.80
N ILE A 200 13.53 -9.76 5.50
CA ILE A 200 14.61 -10.57 4.91
C ILE A 200 15.89 -9.75 4.71
N VAL A 201 15.76 -8.47 4.33
CA VAL A 201 16.89 -7.63 3.85
C VAL A 201 18.04 -7.44 4.84
N GLU A 202 17.82 -7.66 6.13
CA GLU A 202 18.89 -7.64 7.15
C GLU A 202 19.84 -8.82 7.02
N TYR A 203 19.36 -9.93 6.46
CA TYR A 203 20.06 -11.22 6.43
C TYR A 203 20.60 -11.55 5.04
N THR A 204 19.90 -11.13 4.00
CA THR A 204 20.30 -11.34 2.60
C THR A 204 19.60 -10.35 1.66
N ASP A 205 20.32 -9.95 0.62
CA ASP A 205 19.80 -9.15 -0.49
C ASP A 205 19.26 -10.02 -1.66
N LYS A 206 19.49 -11.35 -1.60
CA LYS A 206 19.08 -12.30 -2.64
C LYS A 206 17.69 -12.85 -2.33
N VAL A 207 16.73 -12.58 -3.20
CA VAL A 207 15.34 -13.00 -3.02
C VAL A 207 14.77 -13.64 -4.28
N VAL A 208 13.84 -14.57 -4.08
CA VAL A 208 13.02 -15.17 -5.12
C VAL A 208 11.56 -14.80 -4.84
N TYR A 209 10.94 -14.10 -5.78
CA TYR A 209 9.49 -13.85 -5.75
C TYR A 209 8.79 -15.06 -6.36
N LEU A 210 8.01 -15.79 -5.56
CA LEU A 210 7.22 -16.90 -6.09
C LEU A 210 6.16 -16.38 -7.07
N GLU A 211 5.89 -17.12 -8.11
CA GLU A 211 4.82 -16.83 -9.08
C GLU A 211 3.52 -17.55 -8.68
N ASP A 212 2.40 -17.16 -9.27
CA ASP A 212 1.10 -17.76 -8.97
C ASP A 212 1.05 -19.23 -9.38
N GLY A 213 0.60 -20.07 -8.45
CA GLY A 213 0.58 -21.52 -8.62
C GLY A 213 1.90 -22.22 -8.33
N ASN A 214 2.93 -21.50 -7.86
CA ASN A 214 4.20 -22.10 -7.48
C ASN A 214 4.17 -22.59 -6.03
N ILE A 215 4.85 -23.72 -5.80
CA ILE A 215 5.09 -24.35 -4.50
C ILE A 215 6.60 -24.48 -4.33
N ALA A 216 7.14 -23.85 -3.30
CA ALA A 216 8.55 -23.96 -2.92
C ALA A 216 8.73 -24.98 -1.79
N VAL A 217 9.66 -25.88 -1.96
CA VAL A 217 10.18 -26.75 -0.90
C VAL A 217 11.55 -26.22 -0.50
N ILE A 218 11.65 -25.78 0.73
CA ILE A 218 12.85 -25.17 1.29
C ILE A 218 13.42 -26.12 2.32
N ARG A 219 14.58 -26.71 2.01
CA ARG A 219 15.26 -27.66 2.88
C ARG A 219 16.58 -27.09 3.37
N ARG A 220 16.95 -27.48 4.58
CA ARG A 220 18.24 -27.13 5.17
C ARG A 220 19.37 -27.68 4.31
N ASN A 221 20.34 -26.84 3.96
CA ASN A 221 21.54 -27.17 3.18
C ASN A 221 21.26 -27.71 1.75
N GLU A 222 20.07 -27.52 1.21
CA GLU A 222 19.73 -27.85 -0.16
C GLU A 222 19.36 -26.56 -0.91
N GLU A 223 19.35 -26.60 -2.24
CA GLU A 223 18.80 -25.49 -3.03
C GLU A 223 17.27 -25.44 -2.91
N VAL A 224 16.71 -24.26 -3.01
CA VAL A 224 15.25 -24.11 -3.01
C VAL A 224 14.68 -24.77 -4.26
N HIS A 225 13.79 -25.74 -4.05
CA HIS A 225 13.13 -26.46 -5.12
C HIS A 225 11.74 -25.89 -5.36
N VAL A 226 11.41 -25.48 -6.57
CA VAL A 226 10.11 -24.89 -6.91
C VAL A 226 9.42 -25.72 -8.00
N VAL A 227 8.17 -26.08 -7.73
CA VAL A 227 7.32 -26.78 -8.69
C VAL A 227 6.01 -26.01 -8.88
N SER A 228 5.39 -26.16 -10.04
CA SER A 228 4.03 -25.68 -10.25
C SER A 228 3.02 -26.58 -9.53
N ILE A 229 1.78 -26.10 -9.33
CA ILE A 229 0.68 -26.91 -8.81
C ILE A 229 0.43 -28.16 -9.68
N LEU A 230 0.79 -28.11 -10.97
CA LEU A 230 0.73 -29.25 -11.90
C LEU A 230 1.89 -30.22 -11.74
N GLY A 231 2.94 -29.85 -10.99
CA GLY A 231 4.11 -30.68 -10.71
C GLY A 231 5.26 -30.50 -11.69
N GLU A 232 5.24 -29.43 -12.46
CA GLU A 232 6.32 -29.06 -13.38
C GLU A 232 7.39 -28.27 -12.63
N GLU A 233 8.67 -28.63 -12.85
CA GLU A 233 9.82 -27.88 -12.34
C GLU A 233 9.79 -26.43 -12.84
N GLN A 234 10.10 -25.50 -11.94
CA GLN A 234 10.14 -24.07 -12.25
C GLN A 234 11.55 -23.52 -12.06
N GLU A 235 12.00 -22.71 -13.01
CA GLU A 235 13.28 -22.03 -12.92
C GLU A 235 13.25 -20.93 -11.87
N LEU A 236 14.25 -20.89 -11.00
CA LEU A 236 14.39 -19.89 -9.95
C LEU A 236 15.00 -18.59 -10.50
N LYS A 237 14.25 -17.50 -10.45
CA LYS A 237 14.76 -16.16 -10.76
C LYS A 237 15.17 -15.46 -9.48
N VAL A 238 16.47 -15.46 -9.19
CA VAL A 238 17.03 -14.73 -8.05
C VAL A 238 17.13 -13.24 -8.40
N ASN A 239 16.56 -12.40 -7.55
CA ASN A 239 16.62 -10.95 -7.67
C ASN A 239 17.45 -10.38 -6.51
N THR A 240 18.12 -9.26 -6.75
CA THR A 240 18.79 -8.50 -5.69
C THR A 240 17.88 -7.36 -5.24
N VAL A 241 17.70 -7.23 -3.92
CA VAL A 241 16.89 -6.17 -3.32
C VAL A 241 17.81 -5.17 -2.65
N ASP A 242 17.74 -3.92 -3.09
CA ASP A 242 18.47 -2.80 -2.50
C ASP A 242 17.53 -1.99 -1.60
N ILE A 243 17.43 -2.37 -0.32
CA ILE A 243 16.66 -1.66 0.71
C ILE A 243 17.61 -1.30 1.84
N ASP A 244 17.83 -0.01 2.06
CA ASP A 244 18.56 0.49 3.21
C ASP A 244 17.75 0.28 4.51
N LEU A 245 18.34 -0.38 5.51
CA LEU A 245 17.72 -0.60 6.82
C LEU A 245 17.30 0.70 7.52
N GLY A 246 18.06 1.78 7.35
CA GLY A 246 17.71 3.10 7.89
C GLY A 246 16.38 3.64 7.38
N GLN A 247 15.94 3.20 6.20
CA GLN A 247 14.66 3.61 5.62
C GLN A 247 13.46 2.95 6.31
N ILE A 248 13.64 1.78 6.91
CA ILE A 248 12.58 1.04 7.62
C ILE A 248 12.59 1.26 9.14
N GLU A 249 13.37 2.22 9.63
CA GLU A 249 13.41 2.65 11.02
C GLU A 249 12.86 4.07 11.18
N LYS A 250 12.41 4.44 12.39
CA LYS A 250 11.81 5.78 12.64
C LYS A 250 12.82 6.94 12.57
N GLY A 251 14.12 6.68 12.65
CA GLY A 251 15.16 7.70 12.47
C GLY A 251 15.05 8.89 13.47
N GLY A 252 14.61 8.63 14.70
CA GLY A 252 14.43 9.68 15.73
C GLY A 252 13.06 10.36 15.74
N TYR A 253 12.19 10.08 14.78
CA TYR A 253 10.81 10.56 14.78
C TYR A 253 9.93 9.71 15.72
N PRO A 254 8.89 10.30 16.35
CA PRO A 254 7.97 9.56 17.21
C PRO A 254 7.15 8.53 16.43
N HIS A 255 6.82 8.84 15.16
CA HIS A 255 5.98 8.01 14.29
C HIS A 255 6.55 7.94 12.87
N PHE A 256 6.28 6.82 12.17
CA PHE A 256 6.65 6.67 10.75
C PHE A 256 5.96 7.71 9.87
N MET A 257 4.67 7.98 10.09
CA MET A 257 3.95 8.97 9.30
C MET A 257 4.63 10.35 9.33
N LEU A 258 5.08 10.82 10.51
CA LEU A 258 5.77 12.11 10.59
C LEU A 258 7.11 12.07 9.85
N LYS A 259 7.91 11.00 10.03
CA LYS A 259 9.14 10.78 9.27
C LYS A 259 8.86 10.86 7.76
N GLU A 260 7.86 10.11 7.28
CA GLU A 260 7.50 10.01 5.86
C GLU A 260 7.00 11.35 5.29
N ILE A 261 6.34 12.19 6.10
CA ILE A 261 5.99 13.57 5.72
C ILE A 261 7.27 14.41 5.53
N PHE A 262 8.22 14.31 6.45
CA PHE A 262 9.47 15.09 6.40
C PHE A 262 10.46 14.58 5.35
N GLU A 263 10.38 13.33 4.93
CA GLU A 263 11.22 12.74 3.88
C GLU A 263 10.80 13.17 2.46
N GLN A 264 9.63 13.76 2.26
CA GLN A 264 9.10 14.03 0.92
C GLN A 264 10.03 14.84 0.02
N PRO A 265 10.76 15.87 0.50
CA PRO A 265 11.73 16.58 -0.35
C PRO A 265 12.77 15.65 -0.96
N GLU A 266 13.35 14.77 -0.14
CA GLU A 266 14.37 13.81 -0.59
C GLU A 266 13.76 12.72 -1.48
N CYS A 267 12.57 12.24 -1.12
CA CYS A 267 11.84 11.26 -1.92
C CYS A 267 11.54 11.77 -3.33
N LEU A 268 11.14 13.05 -3.47
CA LEU A 268 10.88 13.62 -4.79
C LEU A 268 12.16 13.88 -5.58
N THR A 269 13.25 14.25 -4.91
CA THR A 269 14.57 14.32 -5.54
C THR A 269 14.96 12.96 -6.12
N ASN A 270 14.77 11.87 -5.37
CA ASN A 270 15.04 10.51 -5.82
C ASN A 270 14.09 10.07 -6.95
N CYS A 271 12.81 10.43 -6.86
CA CYS A 271 11.82 10.18 -7.90
C CYS A 271 12.20 10.80 -9.25
N MET A 272 12.76 12.00 -9.23
CA MET A 272 13.17 12.75 -10.42
C MET A 272 14.59 12.44 -10.90
N ARG A 273 15.41 11.80 -10.08
CA ARG A 273 16.83 11.52 -10.40
C ARG A 273 16.98 10.75 -11.72
N GLY A 274 17.79 11.30 -12.64
CA GLY A 274 18.01 10.76 -13.97
C GLY A 274 16.82 10.86 -14.93
N ARG A 275 15.71 11.49 -14.50
CA ARG A 275 14.48 11.66 -15.29
C ARG A 275 14.19 13.11 -15.64
N VAL A 276 14.42 14.03 -14.72
CA VAL A 276 14.27 15.47 -14.94
C VAL A 276 15.66 16.07 -15.07
N ASN A 277 15.99 16.57 -16.23
CA ASN A 277 17.26 17.23 -16.52
C ASN A 277 16.98 18.68 -16.94
N VAL A 278 17.21 19.61 -16.02
CA VAL A 278 16.97 21.05 -16.25
C VAL A 278 18.00 21.64 -17.22
N GLU A 279 19.26 21.15 -17.20
CA GLU A 279 20.31 21.65 -18.09
C GLU A 279 20.09 21.22 -19.54
N ALA A 280 19.54 20.02 -19.74
CA ALA A 280 19.17 19.50 -21.06
C ALA A 280 17.72 19.85 -21.45
N ASP A 281 17.00 20.59 -20.62
CA ASP A 281 15.60 20.99 -20.85
C ASP A 281 14.69 19.81 -21.22
N HIS A 282 14.83 18.68 -20.52
CA HIS A 282 14.15 17.46 -20.93
C HIS A 282 13.71 16.56 -19.76
N VAL A 283 12.58 15.86 -19.96
CA VAL A 283 12.09 14.78 -19.10
C VAL A 283 12.22 13.44 -19.83
N THR A 284 12.94 12.49 -19.22
CA THR A 284 13.18 11.16 -19.80
C THR A 284 12.47 10.09 -18.98
N LEU A 285 11.66 9.28 -19.64
CA LEU A 285 11.04 8.08 -19.07
C LEU A 285 11.31 6.89 -19.99
N SER A 286 11.99 5.85 -19.49
CA SER A 286 12.34 4.66 -20.27
C SER A 286 11.12 4.00 -20.92
N ALA A 287 10.02 3.89 -20.17
CA ALA A 287 8.76 3.35 -20.68
C ALA A 287 8.22 4.11 -21.90
N LEU A 288 8.44 5.40 -21.98
CA LEU A 288 8.02 6.22 -23.12
C LEU A 288 8.95 6.05 -24.33
N ILE A 289 10.23 5.73 -24.09
CA ILE A 289 11.20 5.42 -25.16
C ILE A 289 10.84 4.06 -25.77
N ASP A 290 10.69 3.04 -24.94
CA ASP A 290 10.49 1.66 -25.37
C ASP A 290 9.13 1.42 -26.05
N TYR A 291 8.09 2.12 -25.56
CA TYR A 291 6.69 1.95 -26.01
C TYR A 291 6.11 3.22 -26.59
N ARG A 292 6.96 4.08 -27.19
CA ARG A 292 6.59 5.39 -27.73
C ARG A 292 5.35 5.35 -28.61
N ARG A 293 5.31 4.38 -29.55
CA ARG A 293 4.21 4.27 -30.51
C ARG A 293 2.87 4.05 -29.81
N GLN A 294 2.78 3.06 -28.92
CA GLN A 294 1.55 2.70 -28.23
C GLN A 294 1.00 3.86 -27.38
N LEU A 295 1.91 4.61 -26.73
CA LEU A 295 1.55 5.73 -25.87
C LEU A 295 1.13 6.97 -26.68
N LEU A 296 1.79 7.25 -27.82
CA LEU A 296 1.43 8.37 -28.69
C LEU A 296 0.15 8.15 -29.48
N GLU A 297 -0.14 6.91 -29.88
CA GLU A 297 -1.36 6.51 -30.61
C GLU A 297 -2.56 6.29 -29.68
N ALA A 298 -2.41 6.47 -28.36
CA ALA A 298 -3.50 6.31 -27.40
C ALA A 298 -4.68 7.23 -27.74
N GLN A 299 -5.86 6.62 -27.89
CA GLN A 299 -7.11 7.35 -28.15
C GLN A 299 -7.74 7.84 -26.85
N ARG A 300 -7.52 7.11 -25.75
CA ARG A 300 -8.01 7.40 -24.41
C ARG A 300 -7.04 6.82 -23.38
N VAL A 301 -6.95 7.49 -22.24
CA VAL A 301 -6.30 6.97 -21.04
C VAL A 301 -7.36 6.64 -20.00
N VAL A 302 -7.27 5.47 -19.38
CA VAL A 302 -8.08 5.10 -18.21
C VAL A 302 -7.15 4.88 -17.04
N ILE A 303 -7.32 5.64 -15.97
CA ILE A 303 -6.54 5.49 -14.73
C ILE A 303 -7.35 4.65 -13.75
N VAL A 304 -6.78 3.53 -13.28
CA VAL A 304 -7.42 2.65 -12.29
C VAL A 304 -6.60 2.62 -11.01
N ALA A 305 -7.24 2.89 -9.89
CA ALA A 305 -6.57 2.97 -8.60
C ALA A 305 -7.57 2.89 -7.43
N CYS A 306 -7.05 2.82 -6.19
CA CYS A 306 -7.82 2.86 -4.95
C CYS A 306 -7.30 3.96 -4.02
N GLY A 307 -8.18 4.59 -3.22
CA GLY A 307 -7.84 5.52 -2.15
C GLY A 307 -6.95 6.68 -2.60
N THR A 308 -5.86 6.90 -1.88
CA THR A 308 -4.84 7.95 -2.14
C THR A 308 -4.32 7.92 -3.59
N SER A 309 -4.11 6.73 -4.15
CA SER A 309 -3.67 6.57 -5.56
C SER A 309 -4.75 7.00 -6.56
N TRP A 310 -6.03 6.84 -6.23
CA TRP A 310 -7.13 7.35 -7.04
C TRP A 310 -7.15 8.88 -7.04
N HIS A 311 -6.90 9.54 -5.87
CA HIS A 311 -6.77 11.00 -5.79
C HIS A 311 -5.59 11.51 -6.65
N ALA A 312 -4.45 10.81 -6.63
CA ALA A 312 -3.33 11.12 -7.52
C ALA A 312 -3.73 10.98 -9.00
N GLY A 313 -4.54 9.97 -9.32
CA GLY A 313 -5.10 9.75 -10.65
C GLY A 313 -5.96 10.92 -11.13
N LEU A 314 -6.75 11.56 -10.26
CA LEU A 314 -7.54 12.75 -10.61
C LEU A 314 -6.66 13.94 -11.00
N ILE A 315 -5.49 14.11 -10.36
CA ILE A 315 -4.51 15.13 -10.75
C ILE A 315 -3.88 14.75 -12.09
N GLY A 316 -3.50 13.48 -12.25
CA GLY A 316 -2.97 12.93 -13.49
C GLY A 316 -3.91 13.13 -14.69
N LYS A 317 -5.22 13.00 -14.47
CA LYS A 317 -6.23 13.31 -15.48
C LYS A 317 -6.09 14.75 -15.98
N GLN A 318 -6.09 15.72 -15.06
CA GLN A 318 -6.00 17.13 -15.45
C GLN A 318 -4.69 17.44 -16.20
N LEU A 319 -3.56 16.87 -15.73
CA LEU A 319 -2.25 17.03 -16.37
C LEU A 319 -2.22 16.46 -17.80
N ILE A 320 -2.69 15.20 -17.98
CA ILE A 320 -2.67 14.54 -19.28
C ILE A 320 -3.66 15.21 -20.25
N GLU A 321 -4.87 15.55 -19.80
CA GLU A 321 -5.83 16.26 -20.64
C GLU A 321 -5.30 17.65 -21.07
N SER A 322 -4.64 18.38 -20.14
CA SER A 322 -4.09 19.71 -20.44
C SER A 322 -2.91 19.65 -21.41
N TYR A 323 -1.96 18.76 -21.17
CA TYR A 323 -0.69 18.76 -21.91
C TYR A 323 -0.66 17.79 -23.09
N CYS A 324 -1.36 16.65 -23.00
CA CYS A 324 -1.33 15.64 -24.07
C CYS A 324 -2.55 15.69 -24.98
N ARG A 325 -3.62 16.40 -24.58
CA ARG A 325 -4.91 16.47 -25.29
C ARG A 325 -5.50 15.10 -25.59
N ILE A 326 -5.36 14.18 -24.64
CA ILE A 326 -5.94 12.83 -24.68
C ILE A 326 -7.05 12.78 -23.62
N PRO A 327 -8.27 12.31 -23.93
CA PRO A 327 -9.33 12.12 -22.92
C PRO A 327 -8.89 11.14 -21.83
N VAL A 328 -9.18 11.46 -20.57
CA VAL A 328 -8.82 10.62 -19.43
C VAL A 328 -10.03 10.33 -18.56
N GLU A 329 -10.25 9.06 -18.26
CA GLU A 329 -11.18 8.60 -17.24
C GLU A 329 -10.41 8.13 -16.00
N VAL A 330 -10.95 8.35 -14.80
CA VAL A 330 -10.35 7.89 -13.55
C VAL A 330 -11.37 7.07 -12.79
N GLU A 331 -11.06 5.80 -12.59
CA GLU A 331 -11.98 4.81 -12.05
C GLU A 331 -11.46 4.25 -10.72
N TYR A 332 -12.36 4.01 -9.78
CA TYR A 332 -12.04 3.09 -8.69
C TYR A 332 -11.82 1.69 -9.27
N ALA A 333 -10.70 1.07 -8.92
CA ALA A 333 -10.36 -0.24 -9.46
C ALA A 333 -11.39 -1.32 -9.08
N SER A 334 -12.00 -1.23 -7.88
CA SER A 334 -13.09 -2.07 -7.42
C SER A 334 -14.33 -1.97 -8.33
N GLU A 335 -14.73 -0.76 -8.72
CA GLU A 335 -15.89 -0.56 -9.60
C GLU A 335 -15.57 -0.97 -11.04
N PHE A 336 -14.36 -0.62 -11.51
CA PHE A 336 -13.91 -0.96 -12.86
C PHE A 336 -13.99 -2.45 -13.14
N ARG A 337 -13.56 -3.30 -12.21
CA ARG A 337 -13.51 -4.75 -12.41
C ARG A 337 -14.88 -5.41 -12.56
N TYR A 338 -15.94 -4.85 -11.96
CA TYR A 338 -17.26 -5.48 -11.91
C TYR A 338 -18.30 -4.88 -12.87
N ARG A 339 -18.14 -3.62 -13.27
CA ARG A 339 -19.14 -2.92 -14.09
C ARG A 339 -19.11 -3.28 -15.58
N ASN A 340 -18.28 -4.23 -16.02
CA ASN A 340 -18.07 -4.57 -17.43
C ASN A 340 -17.60 -3.37 -18.27
N PRO A 341 -16.42 -2.78 -17.97
CA PRO A 341 -15.97 -1.53 -18.55
C PRO A 341 -15.74 -1.62 -20.06
N VAL A 342 -16.02 -0.53 -20.76
CA VAL A 342 -15.67 -0.39 -22.19
C VAL A 342 -14.19 -0.01 -22.27
N VAL A 343 -13.32 -0.99 -22.46
CA VAL A 343 -11.87 -0.82 -22.60
C VAL A 343 -11.35 -1.84 -23.60
N GLY A 344 -10.32 -1.50 -24.38
CA GLY A 344 -9.76 -2.40 -25.38
C GLY A 344 -8.58 -1.83 -26.15
N LYS A 345 -8.36 -2.33 -27.34
CA LYS A 345 -7.28 -1.91 -28.22
C LYS A 345 -7.41 -0.41 -28.54
N GLY A 346 -6.31 0.34 -28.38
CA GLY A 346 -6.27 1.79 -28.53
C GLY A 346 -6.41 2.57 -27.22
N ASP A 347 -6.82 1.91 -26.13
CA ASP A 347 -6.80 2.48 -24.79
C ASP A 347 -5.46 2.20 -24.09
N VAL A 348 -4.99 3.15 -23.31
CA VAL A 348 -3.91 2.98 -22.35
C VAL A 348 -4.51 2.98 -20.94
N VAL A 349 -4.30 1.91 -20.19
CA VAL A 349 -4.74 1.83 -18.79
C VAL A 349 -3.54 2.08 -17.89
N ILE A 350 -3.59 3.16 -17.09
CA ILE A 350 -2.58 3.48 -16.09
C ILE A 350 -3.04 2.94 -14.74
N ALA A 351 -2.33 1.94 -14.22
CA ALA A 351 -2.58 1.36 -12.90
C ALA A 351 -1.65 2.01 -11.86
N ILE A 352 -2.24 2.65 -10.84
CA ILE A 352 -1.48 3.33 -9.79
C ILE A 352 -1.63 2.57 -8.47
N SER A 353 -0.51 2.19 -7.84
CA SER A 353 -0.51 1.52 -6.54
C SER A 353 0.79 1.75 -5.79
N GLN A 354 0.71 2.12 -4.51
CA GLN A 354 1.89 2.23 -3.66
C GLN A 354 2.54 0.86 -3.44
N SER A 355 1.78 -0.12 -2.99
CA SER A 355 2.27 -1.48 -2.68
C SER A 355 2.51 -2.34 -3.92
N GLY A 356 1.82 -2.03 -5.04
CA GLY A 356 1.77 -2.89 -6.22
C GLY A 356 1.10 -4.25 -5.98
N GLU A 357 0.38 -4.40 -4.85
CA GLU A 357 -0.29 -5.65 -4.42
C GLU A 357 -1.78 -5.44 -4.14
N THR A 358 -2.35 -4.29 -4.48
CA THR A 358 -3.77 -4.00 -4.26
C THR A 358 -4.64 -4.92 -5.13
N ALA A 359 -5.46 -5.76 -4.50
CA ALA A 359 -6.21 -6.82 -5.18
C ALA A 359 -7.10 -6.29 -6.31
N ASP A 360 -7.91 -5.26 -6.01
CA ASP A 360 -8.79 -4.66 -7.02
C ASP A 360 -8.03 -4.06 -8.20
N THR A 361 -6.91 -3.38 -7.92
CA THR A 361 -6.09 -2.79 -8.99
C THR A 361 -5.45 -3.87 -9.85
N LEU A 362 -4.97 -4.96 -9.23
CA LEU A 362 -4.42 -6.11 -9.98
C LEU A 362 -5.48 -6.78 -10.85
N ALA A 363 -6.68 -6.97 -10.32
CA ALA A 363 -7.79 -7.55 -11.08
C ALA A 363 -8.25 -6.64 -12.24
N ALA A 364 -8.28 -5.32 -12.01
CA ALA A 364 -8.57 -4.34 -13.06
C ALA A 364 -7.52 -4.38 -14.19
N VAL A 365 -6.22 -4.51 -13.83
CA VAL A 365 -5.11 -4.69 -14.80
C VAL A 365 -5.31 -5.95 -15.63
N GLN A 366 -5.61 -7.08 -15.00
CA GLN A 366 -5.82 -8.35 -15.69
C GLN A 366 -6.99 -8.27 -16.67
N LEU A 367 -8.14 -7.74 -16.20
CA LEU A 367 -9.32 -7.53 -17.04
C LEU A 367 -9.05 -6.64 -18.25
N ALA A 368 -8.36 -5.50 -18.05
CA ALA A 368 -8.02 -4.59 -19.13
C ALA A 368 -7.06 -5.23 -20.15
N LYS A 369 -6.09 -6.01 -19.67
CA LYS A 369 -5.14 -6.74 -20.50
C LYS A 369 -5.83 -7.82 -21.36
N GLU A 370 -6.76 -8.60 -20.78
CA GLU A 370 -7.57 -9.58 -21.49
C GLU A 370 -8.39 -8.95 -22.61
N ARG A 371 -8.82 -7.69 -22.45
CA ARG A 371 -9.54 -6.91 -23.45
C ARG A 371 -8.66 -6.22 -24.48
N GLY A 372 -7.35 -6.38 -24.37
CA GLY A 372 -6.36 -5.88 -25.34
C GLY A 372 -5.92 -4.44 -25.15
N ALA A 373 -6.18 -3.83 -23.99
CA ALA A 373 -5.63 -2.52 -23.62
C ALA A 373 -4.12 -2.60 -23.36
N PHE A 374 -3.42 -1.50 -23.58
CA PHE A 374 -2.02 -1.35 -23.19
C PHE A 374 -1.93 -0.89 -21.75
N ILE A 375 -1.18 -1.61 -20.91
CA ILE A 375 -1.13 -1.36 -19.47
C ILE A 375 0.18 -0.69 -19.07
N TYR A 376 0.07 0.45 -18.37
CA TYR A 376 1.18 1.20 -17.80
C TYR A 376 1.09 1.20 -16.27
N GLY A 377 2.13 0.75 -15.57
CA GLY A 377 2.18 0.72 -14.11
C GLY A 377 2.86 1.95 -13.50
N VAL A 378 2.26 2.54 -12.46
CA VAL A 378 2.89 3.55 -11.60
C VAL A 378 2.90 3.00 -10.18
N CYS A 379 4.04 2.44 -9.76
CA CYS A 379 4.15 1.72 -8.48
C CYS A 379 5.38 2.15 -7.68
N ASN A 380 5.36 1.90 -6.36
CA ASN A 380 6.52 2.12 -5.52
C ASN A 380 7.31 0.82 -5.27
N ALA A 381 6.64 -0.27 -4.92
CA ALA A 381 7.28 -1.53 -4.57
C ALA A 381 7.82 -2.25 -5.82
N ILE A 382 9.15 -2.33 -5.93
CA ILE A 382 9.84 -3.02 -7.02
C ILE A 382 9.56 -4.51 -6.94
N GLY A 383 9.28 -5.15 -8.09
CA GLY A 383 9.03 -6.58 -8.18
C GLY A 383 7.67 -7.06 -7.65
N SER A 384 6.77 -6.15 -7.26
CA SER A 384 5.40 -6.48 -6.84
C SER A 384 4.53 -6.96 -8.01
N SER A 385 3.33 -7.46 -7.71
CA SER A 385 2.46 -8.15 -8.67
C SER A 385 1.96 -7.26 -9.80
N ILE A 386 1.56 -6.02 -9.51
CA ILE A 386 1.06 -5.08 -10.53
C ILE A 386 2.15 -4.77 -11.58
N PRO A 387 3.38 -4.31 -11.24
CA PRO A 387 4.42 -4.06 -12.23
C PRO A 387 4.73 -5.28 -13.11
N ARG A 388 4.74 -6.48 -12.53
CA ARG A 388 4.96 -7.72 -13.32
C ARG A 388 3.83 -8.05 -14.29
N SER A 389 2.62 -7.55 -14.02
CA SER A 389 1.42 -7.79 -14.84
C SER A 389 1.22 -6.72 -15.93
N THR A 390 1.94 -5.59 -15.86
CA THR A 390 1.85 -4.49 -16.83
C THR A 390 2.76 -4.70 -18.04
N ASN A 391 2.51 -3.99 -19.14
CA ASN A 391 3.38 -4.00 -20.32
C ASN A 391 4.66 -3.20 -20.06
N THR A 392 4.55 -2.10 -19.32
CA THR A 392 5.64 -1.22 -18.91
C THR A 392 5.20 -0.37 -17.72
N GLY A 393 6.09 0.46 -17.19
CA GLY A 393 5.73 1.37 -16.11
C GLY A 393 6.89 2.22 -15.60
N THR A 394 6.58 2.99 -14.56
CA THR A 394 7.54 3.84 -13.87
C THR A 394 7.42 3.65 -12.36
N TYR A 395 8.51 3.30 -11.71
CA TYR A 395 8.58 3.29 -10.25
C TYR A 395 8.72 4.71 -9.70
N ILE A 396 8.03 5.00 -8.58
CA ILE A 396 8.06 6.33 -7.97
C ILE A 396 9.29 6.58 -7.09
N HIS A 397 10.01 5.54 -6.69
CA HIS A 397 11.27 5.59 -5.94
C HIS A 397 11.25 6.47 -4.67
N VAL A 398 10.16 6.44 -3.92
CA VAL A 398 10.06 7.18 -2.65
C VAL A 398 10.51 6.38 -1.43
N GLY A 399 11.10 5.20 -1.65
CA GLY A 399 11.50 4.28 -0.60
C GLY A 399 10.31 3.57 0.07
N PRO A 400 10.57 2.70 1.08
CA PRO A 400 9.52 2.04 1.83
C PRO A 400 8.62 3.05 2.55
N GLU A 401 7.30 2.83 2.52
CA GLU A 401 6.30 3.62 3.22
C GLU A 401 5.56 2.68 4.20
N ILE A 402 5.74 2.91 5.50
CA ILE A 402 5.34 2.00 6.58
C ILE A 402 4.07 2.48 7.28
N GLY A 403 3.93 3.80 7.51
CA GLY A 403 2.70 4.38 8.04
C GLY A 403 1.50 3.93 7.23
N VAL A 404 0.42 3.45 7.89
CA VAL A 404 -0.75 2.90 7.17
C VAL A 404 -1.37 3.94 6.26
N ALA A 405 -1.54 5.18 6.73
CA ALA A 405 -1.99 6.29 5.92
C ALA A 405 -0.86 6.76 4.98
N SER A 406 -1.06 6.66 3.67
CA SER A 406 -0.06 7.04 2.66
C SER A 406 0.19 8.54 2.65
N THR A 407 1.46 8.95 2.52
CA THR A 407 1.92 10.34 2.49
C THR A 407 2.85 10.59 1.30
N LYS A 408 4.10 10.14 1.37
CA LYS A 408 5.13 10.34 0.33
C LYS A 408 4.82 9.59 -0.97
N ALA A 409 4.07 8.50 -0.91
CA ALA A 409 3.63 7.80 -2.12
C ALA A 409 2.70 8.68 -2.96
N PHE A 410 1.80 9.47 -2.35
CA PHE A 410 0.94 10.39 -3.07
C PHE A 410 1.74 11.43 -3.88
N THR A 411 2.64 12.16 -3.22
CA THR A 411 3.46 13.17 -3.89
C THR A 411 4.39 12.57 -4.94
N GLY A 412 4.94 11.37 -4.69
CA GLY A 412 5.70 10.61 -5.69
C GLY A 412 4.86 10.22 -6.91
N GLN A 413 3.63 9.76 -6.71
CA GLN A 413 2.70 9.42 -7.80
C GLN A 413 2.34 10.65 -8.63
N VAL A 414 2.00 11.78 -7.98
CA VAL A 414 1.72 13.05 -8.68
C VAL A 414 2.94 13.52 -9.47
N THR A 415 4.15 13.40 -8.91
CA THR A 415 5.40 13.75 -9.59
C THR A 415 5.61 12.90 -10.86
N VAL A 416 5.40 11.57 -10.77
CA VAL A 416 5.51 10.68 -11.94
C VAL A 416 4.44 10.99 -12.98
N LEU A 417 3.20 11.23 -12.57
CA LEU A 417 2.12 11.59 -13.49
C LEU A 417 2.40 12.93 -14.20
N THR A 418 3.01 13.89 -13.49
CA THR A 418 3.48 15.16 -14.10
C THR A 418 4.57 14.89 -15.14
N MET A 419 5.56 14.05 -14.82
CA MET A 419 6.60 13.67 -15.79
C MET A 419 6.04 12.94 -17.01
N ILE A 420 5.07 12.03 -16.83
CA ILE A 420 4.38 11.33 -17.92
C ILE A 420 3.67 12.35 -18.83
N ALA A 421 2.91 13.27 -18.24
CA ALA A 421 2.17 14.28 -19.00
C ALA A 421 3.11 15.22 -19.78
N LEU A 422 4.24 15.64 -19.17
CA LEU A 422 5.26 16.45 -19.85
C LEU A 422 5.91 15.69 -21.00
N ALA A 423 6.45 14.50 -20.75
CA ALA A 423 7.17 13.73 -21.76
C ALA A 423 6.25 13.29 -22.92
N LEU A 424 4.99 12.95 -22.62
CA LEU A 424 4.02 12.58 -23.64
C LEU A 424 3.53 13.82 -24.43
N GLY A 425 3.27 14.94 -23.75
CA GLY A 425 2.84 16.19 -24.36
C GLY A 425 3.91 16.79 -25.29
N GLU A 426 5.18 16.75 -24.87
CA GLU A 426 6.32 17.13 -25.71
C GLU A 426 6.43 16.22 -26.94
N ALA A 427 6.37 14.89 -26.74
CA ALA A 427 6.48 13.93 -27.82
C ALA A 427 5.33 14.00 -28.84
N LYS A 428 4.13 14.43 -28.41
CA LYS A 428 2.97 14.72 -29.28
C LYS A 428 3.00 16.11 -29.89
N GLY A 429 3.84 17.03 -29.40
CA GLY A 429 3.85 18.44 -29.80
C GLY A 429 2.59 19.21 -29.38
N THR A 430 1.94 18.80 -28.31
CA THR A 430 0.68 19.40 -27.80
C THR A 430 0.88 20.40 -26.65
N ILE A 431 2.07 20.42 -26.04
CA ILE A 431 2.49 21.42 -25.05
C ILE A 431 3.41 22.47 -25.72
N GLN A 432 3.21 23.73 -25.40
CA GLN A 432 4.10 24.80 -25.87
C GLN A 432 5.46 24.72 -25.19
N ARG A 433 6.55 24.94 -25.93
CA ARG A 433 7.92 24.75 -25.39
C ARG A 433 8.19 25.61 -24.14
N ASP A 434 7.75 26.86 -24.14
CA ASP A 434 7.95 27.77 -23.00
C ASP A 434 7.21 27.30 -21.74
N GLU A 435 6.01 26.75 -21.91
CA GLU A 435 5.23 26.16 -20.79
C GLU A 435 5.90 24.88 -20.28
N TYR A 436 6.31 24.01 -21.18
CA TYR A 436 7.07 22.81 -20.85
C TYR A 436 8.30 23.14 -19.99
N LEU A 437 9.13 24.09 -20.41
CA LEU A 437 10.34 24.50 -19.70
C LEU A 437 10.03 25.08 -18.31
N LYS A 438 8.98 25.89 -18.19
CA LYS A 438 8.52 26.42 -16.90
C LYS A 438 8.16 25.29 -15.94
N VAL A 439 7.43 24.28 -16.42
CA VAL A 439 7.00 23.16 -15.56
C VAL A 439 8.19 22.27 -15.21
N VAL A 440 9.10 21.97 -16.13
CA VAL A 440 10.34 21.21 -15.86
C VAL A 440 11.17 21.90 -14.78
N LYS A 441 11.39 23.20 -14.91
CA LYS A 441 12.10 24.01 -13.91
C LYS A 441 11.35 24.03 -12.57
N GLY A 442 10.06 24.33 -12.58
CA GLY A 442 9.23 24.36 -11.38
C GLY A 442 9.24 23.01 -10.66
N LEU A 443 9.15 21.89 -11.38
CA LEU A 443 9.19 20.55 -10.82
C LEU A 443 10.53 20.28 -10.11
N SER A 444 11.65 20.71 -10.66
CA SER A 444 12.97 20.58 -10.03
C SER A 444 13.11 21.40 -8.73
N GLU A 445 12.35 22.46 -8.57
CA GLU A 445 12.36 23.34 -7.38
C GLU A 445 11.41 22.84 -6.27
N ILE A 446 10.50 21.89 -6.56
CA ILE A 446 9.50 21.39 -5.60
C ILE A 446 10.10 20.86 -4.30
N PRO A 447 11.21 20.11 -4.29
CA PRO A 447 11.81 19.67 -3.02
C PRO A 447 12.11 20.80 -2.06
N ASP A 448 12.64 21.93 -2.56
CA ASP A 448 12.94 23.11 -1.74
C ASP A 448 11.66 23.82 -1.28
N LYS A 449 10.65 23.91 -2.14
CA LYS A 449 9.34 24.45 -1.78
C LYS A 449 8.68 23.63 -0.66
N ILE A 450 8.75 22.30 -0.71
CA ILE A 450 8.26 21.44 0.37
C ILE A 450 9.06 21.66 1.65
N ARG A 451 10.40 21.83 1.60
CA ARG A 451 11.20 22.19 2.78
C ARG A 451 10.74 23.51 3.41
N GLU A 452 10.32 24.49 2.60
CA GLU A 452 9.74 25.75 3.11
C GLU A 452 8.41 25.48 3.82
N VAL A 453 7.51 24.69 3.22
CA VAL A 453 6.21 24.33 3.81
C VAL A 453 6.38 23.55 5.13
N LEU A 454 7.32 22.62 5.20
CA LEU A 454 7.58 21.84 6.42
C LEU A 454 7.97 22.71 7.64
N LYS A 455 8.46 23.93 7.44
CA LYS A 455 8.72 24.89 8.53
C LYS A 455 7.43 25.36 9.21
N THR A 456 6.27 25.14 8.61
CA THR A 456 4.97 25.45 9.21
C THR A 456 4.50 24.39 10.23
N ASN A 457 5.26 23.30 10.43
CA ASN A 457 4.91 22.18 11.30
C ASN A 457 4.39 22.60 12.68
N ASP A 458 5.10 23.50 13.36
CA ASP A 458 4.71 23.92 14.72
C ASP A 458 3.43 24.76 14.70
N LYS A 459 3.26 25.64 13.71
CA LYS A 459 2.02 26.39 13.50
C LYS A 459 0.83 25.45 13.26
N VAL A 460 1.03 24.42 12.43
CA VAL A 460 -0.01 23.43 12.16
C VAL A 460 -0.33 22.59 13.39
N ALA A 461 0.68 22.30 14.24
CA ALA A 461 0.48 21.60 15.50
C ALA A 461 -0.36 22.43 16.49
N ASP A 462 -0.12 23.73 16.58
CA ASP A 462 -0.91 24.64 17.42
C ASP A 462 -2.37 24.74 16.91
N LEU A 463 -2.52 24.86 15.60
CA LEU A 463 -3.81 24.87 14.93
C LEU A 463 -4.60 23.57 15.20
N ALA A 464 -3.94 22.43 15.10
CA ALA A 464 -4.54 21.12 15.38
C ALA A 464 -5.11 21.04 16.81
N ARG A 465 -4.44 21.61 17.81
CA ARG A 465 -4.94 21.66 19.20
C ARG A 465 -6.27 22.42 19.31
N THR A 466 -6.42 23.50 18.53
CA THR A 466 -7.63 24.33 18.53
C THR A 466 -8.84 23.56 18.01
N PHE A 467 -8.65 22.65 17.07
CA PHE A 467 -9.75 21.95 16.38
C PHE A 467 -9.96 20.50 16.84
N THR A 468 -9.36 20.06 17.94
CA THR A 468 -9.53 18.70 18.49
C THR A 468 -10.97 18.39 18.95
N TYR A 469 -11.77 19.41 19.22
CA TYR A 469 -13.18 19.27 19.58
C TYR A 469 -14.06 18.80 18.41
N ALA A 470 -13.66 19.10 17.19
CA ALA A 470 -14.49 18.86 16.02
C ALA A 470 -14.74 17.37 15.77
N HIS A 471 -15.96 17.06 15.37
CA HIS A 471 -16.39 15.72 14.97
C HIS A 471 -16.48 15.59 13.45
N ASN A 472 -16.62 16.70 12.74
CA ASN A 472 -16.74 16.78 11.29
C ASN A 472 -15.83 17.85 10.75
N PHE A 473 -15.35 17.67 9.51
CA PHE A 473 -14.59 18.64 8.74
C PHE A 473 -15.03 18.64 7.28
N LEU A 474 -15.07 19.81 6.67
CA LEU A 474 -15.14 19.93 5.21
C LEU A 474 -13.80 20.39 4.64
N TYR A 475 -13.45 19.84 3.49
CA TYR A 475 -12.29 20.23 2.71
C TYR A 475 -12.74 20.72 1.33
N LEU A 476 -12.34 21.90 0.93
CA LEU A 476 -12.77 22.52 -0.31
C LEU A 476 -11.59 22.87 -1.19
N GLY A 477 -11.70 22.54 -2.48
CA GLY A 477 -10.71 22.89 -3.50
C GLY A 477 -11.38 23.08 -4.86
N ARG A 478 -10.65 23.68 -5.78
CA ARG A 478 -11.04 23.82 -7.20
C ARG A 478 -9.91 23.40 -8.12
N GLY A 479 -10.24 22.94 -9.33
CA GLY A 479 -9.23 22.51 -10.29
C GLY A 479 -8.29 21.45 -9.69
N TYR A 480 -7.00 21.68 -9.77
CA TYR A 480 -5.98 20.79 -9.19
C TYR A 480 -6.07 20.66 -7.66
N SER A 481 -6.63 21.65 -6.98
CA SER A 481 -6.77 21.63 -5.52
C SER A 481 -7.96 20.78 -5.02
N TYR A 482 -8.92 20.40 -5.89
CA TYR A 482 -10.02 19.52 -5.49
C TYR A 482 -9.54 18.12 -5.09
N PRO A 483 -8.73 17.40 -5.88
CA PRO A 483 -8.16 16.13 -5.45
C PRO A 483 -7.29 16.23 -4.18
N VAL A 484 -6.63 17.36 -3.94
CA VAL A 484 -5.87 17.62 -2.72
C VAL A 484 -6.79 17.76 -1.50
N ALA A 485 -7.95 18.41 -1.67
CA ALA A 485 -8.99 18.49 -0.64
C ALA A 485 -9.53 17.10 -0.28
N LEU A 486 -9.77 16.23 -1.28
CA LEU A 486 -10.14 14.82 -1.06
C LEU A 486 -9.06 14.08 -0.26
N GLU A 487 -7.79 14.26 -0.63
CA GLU A 487 -6.66 13.61 0.05
C GLU A 487 -6.49 14.08 1.50
N GLY A 488 -6.61 15.38 1.76
CA GLY A 488 -6.58 15.94 3.12
C GLY A 488 -7.71 15.39 3.99
N ALA A 489 -8.94 15.33 3.45
CA ALA A 489 -10.08 14.74 4.14
C ALA A 489 -9.86 13.24 4.42
N LEU A 490 -9.30 12.50 3.46
CA LEU A 490 -8.96 11.08 3.64
C LEU A 490 -7.95 10.91 4.77
N LYS A 491 -6.86 11.66 4.78
CA LYS A 491 -5.84 11.58 5.85
C LYS A 491 -6.43 11.85 7.22
N LEU A 492 -7.26 12.88 7.36
CA LEU A 492 -7.87 13.21 8.65
C LEU A 492 -8.77 12.08 9.14
N LYS A 493 -9.66 11.54 8.30
CA LYS A 493 -10.57 10.45 8.71
C LYS A 493 -9.84 9.16 9.06
N GLU A 494 -8.80 8.80 8.32
CA GLU A 494 -8.05 7.55 8.51
C GLU A 494 -7.42 7.46 9.90
N ILE A 495 -6.78 8.53 10.38
CA ILE A 495 -5.94 8.48 11.57
C ILE A 495 -6.55 9.15 12.81
N SER A 496 -7.46 10.13 12.65
CA SER A 496 -8.11 10.82 13.77
C SER A 496 -9.50 10.30 14.09
N TYR A 497 -10.13 9.57 13.14
CA TYR A 497 -11.52 9.08 13.18
C TYR A 497 -12.56 10.20 13.19
N ILE A 498 -12.17 11.42 12.81
CA ILE A 498 -13.09 12.53 12.53
C ILE A 498 -13.70 12.28 11.16
N HIS A 499 -15.02 12.48 11.04
CA HIS A 499 -15.65 12.44 9.74
C HIS A 499 -15.20 13.65 8.91
N ALA A 500 -14.58 13.42 7.77
CA ALA A 500 -14.07 14.47 6.91
C ALA A 500 -14.39 14.18 5.44
N GLU A 501 -14.88 15.19 4.72
CA GLU A 501 -15.24 15.08 3.31
C GLU A 501 -14.64 16.21 2.49
N GLY A 502 -14.20 15.85 1.26
CA GLY A 502 -13.70 16.81 0.27
C GLY A 502 -14.74 17.07 -0.81
N TYR A 503 -14.92 18.34 -1.17
CA TYR A 503 -15.83 18.75 -2.24
C TYR A 503 -15.17 19.72 -3.20
N PRO A 504 -15.58 19.74 -4.49
CA PRO A 504 -15.35 20.89 -5.34
C PRO A 504 -16.04 22.11 -4.70
N ALA A 505 -15.29 23.20 -4.46
CA ALA A 505 -15.82 24.30 -3.66
C ALA A 505 -17.14 24.89 -4.20
N ALA A 506 -17.37 24.81 -5.52
CA ALA A 506 -18.63 25.25 -6.13
C ALA A 506 -19.81 24.34 -5.73
N GLU A 507 -19.58 23.02 -5.61
CA GLU A 507 -20.61 22.04 -5.28
C GLU A 507 -21.10 22.15 -3.83
N MET A 508 -20.36 22.87 -2.97
CA MET A 508 -20.83 23.19 -1.63
C MET A 508 -22.26 23.75 -1.61
N LYS A 509 -22.60 24.57 -2.61
CA LYS A 509 -23.94 25.21 -2.73
C LYS A 509 -25.08 24.22 -3.01
N HIS A 510 -24.77 23.04 -3.51
CA HIS A 510 -25.73 22.02 -3.93
C HIS A 510 -26.00 20.96 -2.86
N GLY A 511 -25.82 21.31 -1.59
CA GLY A 511 -26.13 20.45 -0.43
C GLY A 511 -25.21 20.66 0.76
N PRO A 512 -23.88 20.48 0.64
CA PRO A 512 -22.97 20.51 1.79
C PRO A 512 -22.96 21.81 2.59
N ILE A 513 -23.34 22.94 2.00
CA ILE A 513 -23.47 24.24 2.69
C ILE A 513 -24.49 24.18 3.88
N ALA A 514 -25.43 23.25 3.83
CA ALA A 514 -26.39 23.05 4.91
C ALA A 514 -25.75 22.53 6.22
N LEU A 515 -24.52 21.97 6.11
CA LEU A 515 -23.77 21.43 7.25
C LEU A 515 -22.90 22.50 7.94
N ILE A 516 -22.77 23.69 7.34
CA ILE A 516 -21.87 24.72 7.86
C ILE A 516 -22.50 25.43 9.07
N ASP A 517 -21.80 25.34 10.18
CA ASP A 517 -22.08 26.00 11.45
C ASP A 517 -20.74 26.41 12.14
N SER A 518 -20.84 26.90 13.38
CA SER A 518 -19.69 27.33 14.18
C SER A 518 -18.78 26.18 14.65
N ASP A 519 -19.27 24.95 14.64
CA ASP A 519 -18.62 23.78 15.23
C ASP A 519 -17.96 22.89 14.18
N MET A 520 -18.23 23.16 12.88
CA MET A 520 -17.64 22.41 11.77
C MET A 520 -16.57 23.24 11.04
N PRO A 521 -15.27 22.95 11.25
CA PRO A 521 -14.20 23.62 10.53
C PRO A 521 -14.22 23.28 9.02
N VAL A 522 -13.92 24.29 8.21
CA VAL A 522 -13.81 24.15 6.76
C VAL A 522 -12.40 24.51 6.33
N VAL A 523 -11.68 23.52 5.80
CA VAL A 523 -10.35 23.71 5.20
C VAL A 523 -10.53 24.09 3.75
N VAL A 524 -9.94 25.21 3.32
CA VAL A 524 -10.07 25.73 1.94
C VAL A 524 -8.70 25.94 1.34
N ILE A 525 -8.44 25.34 0.19
CA ILE A 525 -7.21 25.59 -0.59
C ILE A 525 -7.49 26.78 -1.49
N ALA A 526 -6.82 27.91 -1.23
CA ALA A 526 -7.15 29.23 -1.75
C ALA A 526 -5.89 30.00 -2.21
N THR A 527 -5.12 29.36 -3.05
CA THR A 527 -3.90 29.89 -3.66
C THR A 527 -4.20 30.86 -4.80
N HIS A 528 -3.24 31.74 -5.13
CA HIS A 528 -3.34 32.68 -6.25
C HIS A 528 -3.25 31.95 -7.60
N ASN A 529 -4.37 31.48 -8.10
CA ASN A 529 -4.50 30.86 -9.42
C ASN A 529 -5.75 31.38 -10.15
N ALA A 530 -6.07 30.84 -11.30
CA ALA A 530 -7.20 31.27 -12.12
C ALA A 530 -8.57 31.18 -11.40
N MET A 531 -8.67 30.39 -10.32
CA MET A 531 -9.91 30.19 -9.56
C MET A 531 -9.99 31.03 -8.27
N TYR A 532 -8.96 31.84 -7.97
CA TYR A 532 -8.83 32.59 -6.71
C TYR A 532 -10.09 33.36 -6.31
N GLU A 533 -10.60 34.22 -7.18
CA GLU A 533 -11.80 35.03 -6.93
C GLU A 533 -13.05 34.19 -6.65
N LYS A 534 -13.12 33.00 -7.27
CA LYS A 534 -14.24 32.09 -7.05
C LYS A 534 -14.13 31.37 -5.70
N VAL A 535 -12.91 31.06 -5.29
CA VAL A 535 -12.65 30.47 -3.96
C VAL A 535 -12.89 31.51 -2.88
N LEU A 536 -12.45 32.76 -3.07
CA LEU A 536 -12.73 33.89 -2.18
C LEU A 536 -14.23 34.05 -1.94
N SER A 537 -15.05 34.02 -3.01
CA SER A 537 -16.51 34.06 -2.88
C SER A 537 -17.07 32.88 -2.06
N ASN A 538 -16.52 31.67 -2.24
CA ASN A 538 -16.94 30.52 -1.44
C ASN A 538 -16.59 30.69 0.05
N ILE A 539 -15.42 31.25 0.38
CA ILE A 539 -15.03 31.57 1.76
C ILE A 539 -16.02 32.58 2.37
N GLN A 540 -16.37 33.63 1.65
CA GLN A 540 -17.36 34.63 2.11
C GLN A 540 -18.73 33.98 2.41
N GLU A 541 -19.18 33.02 1.61
CA GLU A 541 -20.42 32.28 1.83
C GLU A 541 -20.38 31.42 3.09
N ILE A 542 -19.22 30.80 3.39
CA ILE A 542 -18.99 30.05 4.61
C ILE A 542 -19.03 30.99 5.82
N LYS A 543 -18.32 32.12 5.74
CA LYS A 543 -18.26 33.12 6.82
C LYS A 543 -19.62 33.75 7.10
N ALA A 544 -20.45 33.97 6.07
CA ALA A 544 -21.81 34.46 6.23
C ALA A 544 -22.72 33.51 7.06
N ARG A 545 -22.31 32.24 7.24
CA ARG A 545 -22.98 31.20 8.02
C ARG A 545 -22.24 30.86 9.30
N GLN A 546 -21.36 31.74 9.76
CA GLN A 546 -20.53 31.59 10.96
C GLN A 546 -19.57 30.39 10.91
N GLY A 547 -19.32 29.83 9.72
CA GLY A 547 -18.36 28.74 9.55
C GLY A 547 -16.94 29.18 9.87
N ARG A 548 -16.17 28.25 10.46
CA ARG A 548 -14.74 28.46 10.77
C ARG A 548 -13.88 28.01 9.61
N VAL A 549 -13.07 28.94 9.08
CA VAL A 549 -12.26 28.72 7.89
C VAL A 549 -10.79 28.60 8.24
N ILE A 550 -10.17 27.49 7.83
CA ILE A 550 -8.72 27.27 7.79
C ILE A 550 -8.31 27.37 6.32
N ALA A 551 -7.65 28.45 5.92
CA ALA A 551 -7.29 28.68 4.52
C ALA A 551 -5.80 28.37 4.26
N LEU A 552 -5.51 27.57 3.22
CA LEU A 552 -4.18 27.46 2.64
C LEU A 552 -4.07 28.55 1.58
N VAL A 553 -3.19 29.53 1.79
CA VAL A 553 -3.09 30.73 0.96
C VAL A 553 -1.68 30.86 0.36
N SER A 554 -1.56 31.54 -0.76
CA SER A 554 -0.24 31.94 -1.28
C SER A 554 0.45 32.88 -0.32
N LYS A 555 1.75 32.80 -0.23
CA LYS A 555 2.58 33.63 0.66
C LYS A 555 2.30 35.13 0.44
N GLY A 556 1.99 35.82 1.54
CA GLY A 556 1.69 37.26 1.52
C GLY A 556 0.27 37.61 1.04
N ASP A 557 -0.65 36.63 1.00
CA ASP A 557 -2.06 36.92 0.75
C ASP A 557 -2.71 37.67 1.91
N ASP A 558 -3.06 38.94 1.68
CA ASP A 558 -3.72 39.79 2.66
C ASP A 558 -5.24 39.74 2.59
N THR A 559 -5.82 39.30 1.48
CA THR A 559 -7.26 39.36 1.22
C THR A 559 -7.98 38.24 1.98
N ILE A 560 -7.60 37.00 1.75
CA ILE A 560 -8.21 35.85 2.43
C ILE A 560 -7.77 35.81 3.89
N SER A 561 -6.54 36.20 4.21
CA SER A 561 -6.02 36.23 5.57
C SER A 561 -6.80 37.18 6.51
N ARG A 562 -7.53 38.17 5.96
CA ARG A 562 -8.38 39.06 6.78
C ARG A 562 -9.77 38.46 7.09
N ILE A 563 -10.22 37.47 6.34
CA ILE A 563 -11.57 36.88 6.48
C ILE A 563 -11.57 35.46 7.00
N ALA A 564 -10.51 34.71 6.78
CA ALA A 564 -10.31 33.37 7.34
C ALA A 564 -10.04 33.46 8.85
N ASP A 565 -10.40 32.44 9.60
CA ASP A 565 -10.08 32.36 11.03
C ASP A 565 -8.61 31.97 11.26
N GLU A 566 -8.09 31.10 10.39
CA GLU A 566 -6.72 30.65 10.39
C GLU A 566 -6.18 30.52 8.98
N THR A 567 -4.87 30.76 8.81
CA THR A 567 -4.20 30.63 7.51
C THR A 567 -2.93 29.82 7.62
N ILE A 568 -2.61 29.10 6.55
CA ILE A 568 -1.31 28.44 6.34
C ILE A 568 -0.77 28.94 5.00
N GLU A 569 0.37 29.62 5.03
CA GLU A 569 0.99 30.13 3.83
C GLU A 569 1.74 29.06 3.06
N LEU A 570 1.57 29.06 1.74
CA LEU A 570 2.26 28.22 0.78
C LEU A 570 3.20 29.05 -0.09
N PRO A 571 4.39 28.54 -0.46
CA PRO A 571 5.25 29.21 -1.42
C PRO A 571 4.60 29.20 -2.80
N ASP A 572 4.90 30.24 -3.58
CA ASP A 572 4.42 30.32 -4.97
C ASP A 572 5.01 29.20 -5.82
N VAL A 573 4.14 28.50 -6.52
CA VAL A 573 4.44 27.46 -7.50
C VAL A 573 3.48 27.56 -8.68
N LEU A 574 3.78 26.88 -9.78
CA LEU A 574 2.84 26.77 -10.90
C LEU A 574 1.57 26.01 -10.46
N GLU A 575 0.41 26.42 -10.95
CA GLU A 575 -0.89 25.82 -10.59
C GLU A 575 -0.90 24.28 -10.72
N CYS A 576 -0.31 23.74 -11.78
CA CYS A 576 -0.20 22.28 -12.00
C CYS A 576 0.69 21.56 -10.98
N LEU A 577 1.53 22.28 -10.23
CA LEU A 577 2.42 21.76 -9.19
C LEU A 577 1.92 22.05 -7.76
N GLU A 578 0.88 22.88 -7.60
CA GLU A 578 0.25 23.15 -6.30
C GLU A 578 -0.08 21.89 -5.48
N PRO A 579 -0.58 20.79 -6.10
CA PRO A 579 -0.86 19.58 -5.36
C PRO A 579 0.31 19.04 -4.54
N LEU A 580 1.55 19.21 -5.02
CA LEU A 580 2.76 18.74 -4.35
C LEU A 580 3.10 19.52 -3.07
N VAL A 581 2.74 20.79 -2.99
CA VAL A 581 3.00 21.64 -1.82
C VAL A 581 1.79 21.78 -0.90
N ALA A 582 0.57 21.85 -1.46
CA ALA A 582 -0.64 22.04 -0.68
C ALA A 582 -1.05 20.79 0.13
N THR A 583 -0.62 19.60 -0.27
CA THR A 583 -0.87 18.35 0.46
C THR A 583 -0.10 18.29 1.79
N ILE A 584 1.09 18.88 1.87
CA ILE A 584 1.98 18.78 3.03
C ILE A 584 1.33 19.29 4.33
N PRO A 585 0.80 20.53 4.40
CA PRO A 585 0.16 21.01 5.62
C PRO A 585 -1.12 20.26 5.97
N LEU A 586 -1.83 19.66 4.99
CA LEU A 586 -3.00 18.83 5.25
C LEU A 586 -2.61 17.49 5.89
N GLN A 587 -1.49 16.89 5.47
CA GLN A 587 -0.92 15.71 6.11
C GLN A 587 -0.47 16.02 7.54
N LEU A 588 0.21 17.15 7.76
CA LEU A 588 0.62 17.61 9.09
C LEU A 588 -0.60 17.89 9.98
N LEU A 589 -1.64 18.52 9.46
CA LEU A 589 -2.88 18.80 10.22
C LEU A 589 -3.53 17.49 10.68
N ALA A 590 -3.71 16.54 9.78
CA ALA A 590 -4.26 15.24 10.09
C ALA A 590 -3.42 14.51 11.17
N TYR A 591 -2.09 14.51 11.00
CA TYR A 591 -1.16 13.92 11.94
C TYR A 591 -1.30 14.53 13.34
N HIS A 592 -1.19 15.85 13.46
CA HIS A 592 -1.23 16.53 14.76
C HIS A 592 -2.59 16.42 15.44
N VAL A 593 -3.70 16.49 14.69
CA VAL A 593 -5.04 16.25 15.24
C VAL A 593 -5.15 14.84 15.83
N ALA A 594 -4.64 13.82 15.12
CA ALA A 594 -4.66 12.44 15.59
C ALA A 594 -3.80 12.24 16.85
N VAL A 595 -2.60 12.83 16.90
CA VAL A 595 -1.72 12.81 18.07
C VAL A 595 -2.38 13.49 19.27
N CYS A 596 -2.97 14.69 19.08
CA CYS A 596 -3.69 15.40 20.14
C CYS A 596 -4.89 14.60 20.68
N LYS A 597 -5.52 13.78 19.83
CA LYS A 597 -6.62 12.87 20.24
C LYS A 597 -6.12 11.53 20.81
N GLY A 598 -4.81 11.36 20.99
CA GLY A 598 -4.21 10.13 21.54
C GLY A 598 -4.42 8.91 20.64
N LYS A 599 -4.46 9.11 19.31
CA LYS A 599 -4.63 8.02 18.34
C LYS A 599 -3.29 7.48 17.86
N ASP A 600 -3.25 6.20 17.55
CA ASP A 600 -2.11 5.58 16.88
C ASP A 600 -2.14 5.98 15.40
N VAL A 601 -1.20 6.83 14.98
CA VAL A 601 -1.15 7.38 13.62
C VAL A 601 -0.50 6.43 12.62
N ASP A 602 0.36 5.53 13.08
CA ASP A 602 1.04 4.56 12.22
C ASP A 602 0.19 3.32 11.98
N GLN A 603 -0.63 2.94 12.97
CA GLN A 603 -1.50 1.75 12.95
C GLN A 603 -2.94 2.10 13.38
N PRO A 604 -3.66 2.89 12.58
CA PRO A 604 -5.02 3.28 12.90
C PRO A 604 -5.96 2.07 12.85
N ARG A 605 -6.93 2.02 13.79
CA ARG A 605 -7.89 0.91 13.86
C ARG A 605 -8.61 0.68 12.52
N ASN A 606 -8.92 -0.58 12.23
CA ASN A 606 -9.71 -1.00 11.07
C ASN A 606 -9.10 -0.66 9.71
N LEU A 607 -7.82 -0.33 9.64
CA LEU A 607 -7.10 -0.07 8.40
C LEU A 607 -5.86 -0.95 8.28
N ALA A 608 -5.56 -1.35 7.07
CA ALA A 608 -4.33 -2.02 6.71
C ALA A 608 -3.60 -1.22 5.62
N LYS A 609 -2.27 -1.27 5.59
CA LYS A 609 -1.46 -0.50 4.62
C LYS A 609 -1.80 -0.83 3.17
N SER A 610 -2.18 -2.06 2.89
CA SER A 610 -2.54 -2.49 1.54
C SER A 610 -3.60 -3.60 1.62
N VAL A 611 -4.62 -3.53 0.78
CA VAL A 611 -5.70 -4.51 0.67
C VAL A 611 -5.36 -5.49 -0.45
N THR A 612 -4.96 -6.71 -0.10
CA THR A 612 -4.56 -7.77 -1.05
C THR A 612 -5.56 -8.90 -1.18
N VAL A 613 -6.66 -8.79 -0.49
CA VAL A 613 -7.81 -9.71 -0.56
C VAL A 613 -9.08 -8.88 -0.67
N GLU A 614 -10.09 -9.46 -1.22
CA GLU A 614 -11.42 -8.89 -1.35
C GLU A 614 -12.33 -9.33 -0.21
#